data_ef79c156d197d04346cb18dd84f2d040
#
_entry.id   ef79c156d197d04346cb18dd84f2d040
#
_cell.length_a   1.000
_cell.length_b   1.000
_cell.length_c   1.000
_cell.angle_alpha   90.00
_cell.angle_beta   90.00
_cell.angle_gamma   90.00
#
_symmetry.space_group_name_H-M   'P 1'
#
loop_
_entity.id
_entity.type
_entity.pdbx_description
1 polymer ?
#
loop_
_entity_poly.entity_id
_entity_poly.type
_entity_poly.pdbx_seq_one_letter_code
_entity_poly.pdbx_strand_id
1 'polypeptide(L)'
;MKLLLHMCCGPCSIGPIQSLREQHIDFEGYFFNPNIHPLKEFKRRAQTLEQVARDEKVSVVWDRSYPLETFLAGALAEPELRCRYCYAVRLRACAEYAKEHGYDAFSTTLLVSPYQRHELIQTIAEQVAQEVGVPFYYQDFRPLYQEATAIAIAREYYRQPYCGCIFSERDRYEKKKKKPASA
;
A
#
# COMPACT_ATOMS: atom_id res chain seq x y z
N MET A 1 12.39 4.55 -18.50
CA MET A 1 11.20 3.80 -17.99
C MET A 1 10.47 4.72 -17.05
N LYS A 2 9.20 5.00 -17.34
CA LYS A 2 8.32 5.81 -16.50
C LYS A 2 7.43 4.89 -15.66
N LEU A 3 7.64 4.85 -14.35
CA LEU A 3 6.97 3.94 -13.41
C LEU A 3 5.85 4.63 -12.64
N LEU A 4 4.69 4.00 -12.49
CA LEU A 4 3.66 4.41 -11.54
C LEU A 4 3.78 3.61 -10.25
N LEU A 5 4.07 4.26 -9.13
CA LEU A 5 4.26 3.62 -7.83
C LEU A 5 3.02 3.78 -6.95
N HIS A 6 2.24 2.71 -6.76
CA HIS A 6 1.17 2.72 -5.77
C HIS A 6 1.73 2.97 -4.37
N MET A 7 1.26 4.02 -3.70
CA MET A 7 1.71 4.44 -2.37
C MET A 7 0.62 4.21 -1.33
N CYS A 8 0.87 3.29 -0.39
CA CYS A 8 -0.10 2.96 0.66
C CYS A 8 -0.11 3.96 1.83
N CYS A 9 1.03 4.56 2.15
CA CYS A 9 1.18 5.55 3.23
C CYS A 9 2.56 6.21 3.16
N GLY A 10 2.77 7.29 3.92
CA GLY A 10 4.03 8.04 3.94
C GLY A 10 5.24 7.19 4.33
N PRO A 11 5.29 6.60 5.54
CA PRO A 11 6.46 5.84 6.00
C PRO A 11 6.85 4.67 5.08
N CYS A 12 5.85 3.97 4.49
CA CYS A 12 6.10 2.86 3.56
C CYS A 12 6.69 3.32 2.22
N SER A 13 6.59 4.61 1.91
CA SER A 13 7.07 5.14 0.63
C SER A 13 8.54 5.55 0.66
N ILE A 14 9.12 5.80 1.84
CA ILE A 14 10.49 6.35 1.97
C ILE A 14 11.53 5.44 1.32
N GLY A 15 11.61 4.18 1.74
CA GLY A 15 12.58 3.23 1.19
C GLY A 15 12.43 2.99 -0.32
N PRO A 16 11.23 2.68 -0.83
CA PRO A 16 11.01 2.57 -2.27
C PRO A 16 11.39 3.83 -3.07
N ILE A 17 11.07 5.03 -2.58
CA ILE A 17 11.49 6.29 -3.22
C ILE A 17 13.01 6.38 -3.35
N GLN A 18 13.74 6.12 -2.26
CA GLN A 18 15.20 6.16 -2.26
C GLN A 18 15.79 5.15 -3.23
N SER A 19 15.31 3.91 -3.17
CA SER A 19 15.80 2.83 -4.04
C SER A 19 15.56 3.09 -5.51
N LEU A 20 14.39 3.59 -5.89
CA LEU A 20 14.09 3.91 -7.30
C LEU A 20 14.97 5.07 -7.81
N ARG A 21 15.27 6.05 -6.97
CA ARG A 21 16.19 7.15 -7.32
C ARG A 21 17.62 6.67 -7.52
N GLU A 22 18.13 5.82 -6.63
CA GLU A 22 19.46 5.23 -6.74
C GLU A 22 19.63 4.45 -8.04
N GLN A 23 18.55 3.85 -8.52
CA GLN A 23 18.49 3.12 -9.79
C GLN A 23 18.20 4.02 -11.00
N HIS A 24 18.07 5.34 -10.81
CA HIS A 24 17.73 6.30 -11.86
C HIS A 24 16.42 5.96 -12.60
N ILE A 25 15.45 5.38 -11.89
CA ILE A 25 14.11 5.10 -12.41
C ILE A 25 13.25 6.34 -12.27
N ASP A 26 12.69 6.83 -13.36
CA ASP A 26 11.69 7.89 -13.35
C ASP A 26 10.35 7.34 -12.86
N PHE A 27 9.76 7.96 -11.82
CA PHE A 27 8.52 7.47 -11.24
C PHE A 27 7.63 8.60 -10.72
N GLU A 28 6.34 8.32 -10.68
CA GLU A 28 5.32 9.12 -10.03
C GLU A 28 4.52 8.28 -9.04
N GLY A 29 4.09 8.86 -7.94
CA GLY A 29 3.27 8.19 -6.94
C GLY A 29 1.81 8.10 -7.37
N TYR A 30 1.10 7.07 -6.91
CA TYR A 30 -0.34 6.91 -7.07
C TYR A 30 -0.98 6.55 -5.72
N PHE A 31 -1.86 7.40 -5.23
CA PHE A 31 -2.57 7.17 -3.96
C PHE A 31 -4.01 6.75 -4.25
N PHE A 32 -4.32 5.48 -4.02
CA PHE A 32 -5.67 4.93 -3.96
C PHE A 32 -5.73 3.85 -2.90
N ASN A 33 -6.37 4.11 -1.77
CA ASN A 33 -6.37 3.22 -0.61
C ASN A 33 -7.75 3.10 0.03
N PRO A 34 -8.73 2.47 -0.64
CA PRO A 34 -10.11 2.33 -0.14
C PRO A 34 -10.21 1.42 1.09
N ASN A 35 -9.13 0.74 1.42
CA ASN A 35 -9.01 -0.18 2.55
C ASN A 35 -8.71 0.51 3.88
N ILE A 36 -8.34 1.78 3.90
CA ILE A 36 -7.93 2.45 5.13
C ILE A 36 -9.16 2.95 5.88
N HIS A 37 -9.40 2.41 7.06
CA HIS A 37 -10.53 2.71 7.93
C HIS A 37 -10.08 3.02 9.35
N PRO A 38 -10.84 3.86 10.11
CA PRO A 38 -11.96 4.69 9.67
C PRO A 38 -11.51 5.90 8.84
N LEU A 39 -12.44 6.75 8.42
CA LEU A 39 -12.17 7.94 7.61
C LEU A 39 -11.12 8.88 8.22
N LYS A 40 -11.07 8.99 9.55
CA LYS A 40 -10.05 9.80 10.24
C LYS A 40 -8.64 9.25 10.00
N GLU A 41 -8.48 7.93 10.05
CA GLU A 41 -7.21 7.26 9.76
C GLU A 41 -6.83 7.41 8.29
N PHE A 42 -7.78 7.26 7.37
CA PHE A 42 -7.56 7.52 5.94
C PHE A 42 -7.01 8.94 5.69
N LYS A 43 -7.68 9.96 6.25
CA LYS A 43 -7.23 11.36 6.13
C LYS A 43 -5.84 11.56 6.72
N ARG A 44 -5.56 10.99 7.89
CA ARG A 44 -4.26 11.10 8.55
C ARG A 44 -3.13 10.49 7.72
N ARG A 45 -3.35 9.33 7.11
CA ARG A 45 -2.35 8.68 6.25
C ARG A 45 -2.14 9.45 4.95
N ALA A 46 -3.20 9.98 4.34
CA ALA A 46 -3.09 10.84 3.18
C ALA A 46 -2.25 12.10 3.49
N GLN A 47 -2.52 12.78 4.61
CA GLN A 47 -1.76 13.95 5.06
C GLN A 47 -0.28 13.61 5.29
N THR A 48 0.01 12.46 5.91
CA THR A 48 1.40 12.03 6.11
C THR A 48 2.11 11.74 4.80
N LEU A 49 1.41 11.13 3.84
CA LEU A 49 2.00 10.92 2.51
C LEU A 49 2.24 12.25 1.78
N GLU A 50 1.36 13.25 1.95
CA GLU A 50 1.59 14.61 1.42
C GLU A 50 2.86 15.23 2.00
N GLN A 51 3.12 15.06 3.30
CA GLN A 51 4.36 15.54 3.92
C GLN A 51 5.58 14.84 3.30
N VAL A 52 5.57 13.51 3.24
CA VAL A 52 6.66 12.73 2.64
C VAL A 52 6.87 13.12 1.17
N ALA A 53 5.79 13.26 0.39
CA ALA A 53 5.88 13.63 -1.02
C ALA A 53 6.52 15.02 -1.23
N ARG A 54 6.20 15.99 -0.37
CA ARG A 54 6.84 17.31 -0.38
C ARG A 54 8.31 17.24 -0.02
N ASP A 55 8.62 16.57 1.09
CA ASP A 55 9.98 16.48 1.61
C ASP A 55 10.90 15.71 0.65
N GLU A 56 10.35 14.68 0.03
CA GLU A 56 11.05 13.89 -1.00
C GLU A 56 10.90 14.46 -2.42
N LYS A 57 10.17 15.55 -2.64
CA LYS A 57 9.94 16.16 -3.96
C LYS A 57 9.46 15.14 -5.00
N VAL A 58 8.43 14.38 -4.64
CA VAL A 58 7.79 13.36 -5.50
C VAL A 58 6.41 13.84 -5.89
N SER A 59 6.10 13.80 -7.19
CA SER A 59 4.73 13.99 -7.69
C SER A 59 3.88 12.79 -7.33
N VAL A 60 2.64 13.03 -6.93
CA VAL A 60 1.68 11.99 -6.59
C VAL A 60 0.33 12.29 -7.23
N VAL A 61 -0.21 11.33 -7.94
CA VAL A 61 -1.60 11.32 -8.41
C VAL A 61 -2.49 10.88 -7.25
N TRP A 62 -3.52 11.68 -6.96
CA TRP A 62 -4.37 11.47 -5.78
C TRP A 62 -5.77 11.04 -6.18
N ASP A 63 -6.11 9.79 -5.89
CA ASP A 63 -7.49 9.35 -5.78
C ASP A 63 -7.86 9.26 -4.28
N ARG A 64 -8.63 10.22 -3.81
CA ARG A 64 -9.08 10.33 -2.42
C ARG A 64 -10.50 9.84 -2.21
N SER A 65 -11.05 9.12 -3.16
CA SER A 65 -12.34 8.46 -3.00
C SER A 65 -12.31 7.53 -1.79
N TYR A 66 -13.43 7.47 -1.10
CA TYR A 66 -13.59 6.64 0.11
C TYR A 66 -14.83 5.74 -0.04
N PRO A 67 -14.77 4.74 -0.93
CA PRO A 67 -15.89 3.86 -1.22
C PRO A 67 -16.02 2.76 -0.15
N LEU A 68 -16.38 3.17 1.07
CA LEU A 68 -16.41 2.30 2.26
C LEU A 68 -17.28 1.07 2.06
N GLU A 69 -18.52 1.31 1.63
CA GLU A 69 -19.53 0.26 1.47
C GLU A 69 -19.12 -0.74 0.39
N THR A 70 -18.64 -0.25 -0.74
CA THR A 70 -18.15 -1.09 -1.86
C THR A 70 -16.96 -1.92 -1.44
N PHE A 71 -16.00 -1.31 -0.72
CA PHE A 71 -14.84 -2.05 -0.25
C PHE A 71 -15.22 -3.12 0.78
N LEU A 72 -16.08 -2.78 1.74
CA LEU A 72 -16.52 -3.74 2.77
C LEU A 72 -17.34 -4.88 2.16
N ALA A 73 -18.24 -4.60 1.22
CA ALA A 73 -19.02 -5.63 0.54
C ALA A 73 -18.10 -6.64 -0.17
N GLY A 74 -17.09 -6.17 -0.93
CA GLY A 74 -16.14 -7.04 -1.59
C GLY A 74 -15.24 -7.82 -0.63
N ALA A 75 -14.80 -7.20 0.46
CA ALA A 75 -13.96 -7.85 1.47
C ALA A 75 -14.74 -8.91 2.29
N LEU A 76 -16.06 -8.77 2.41
CA LEU A 76 -16.95 -9.68 3.14
C LEU A 76 -17.51 -10.78 2.25
N ALA A 77 -17.46 -10.66 0.92
CA ALA A 77 -17.91 -11.71 0.00
C ALA A 77 -17.14 -13.02 0.24
N GLU A 78 -15.83 -12.93 0.51
CA GLU A 78 -14.96 -14.04 0.89
C GLU A 78 -14.04 -13.61 2.03
N PRO A 79 -14.48 -13.65 3.30
CA PRO A 79 -13.76 -13.09 4.44
C PRO A 79 -12.34 -13.64 4.64
N GLU A 80 -12.12 -14.91 4.33
CA GLU A 80 -10.81 -15.56 4.42
C GLU A 80 -9.84 -15.05 3.34
N LEU A 81 -10.36 -14.56 2.21
CA LEU A 81 -9.61 -14.02 1.08
C LEU A 81 -9.59 -12.49 1.06
N ARG A 82 -10.05 -11.82 2.11
CA ARG A 82 -10.17 -10.35 2.18
C ARG A 82 -8.87 -9.61 1.82
N CYS A 83 -7.70 -10.17 2.19
CA CYS A 83 -6.41 -9.57 1.83
C CYS A 83 -6.14 -9.66 0.33
N ARG A 84 -6.51 -10.77 -0.31
CA ARG A 84 -6.42 -10.94 -1.76
C ARG A 84 -7.26 -9.88 -2.48
N TYR A 85 -8.52 -9.73 -2.10
CA TYR A 85 -9.40 -8.68 -2.61
C TYR A 85 -8.80 -7.28 -2.43
N CYS A 86 -8.31 -6.97 -1.21
CA CYS A 86 -7.70 -5.69 -0.87
C CYS A 86 -6.49 -5.34 -1.74
N TYR A 87 -5.62 -6.30 -2.01
CA TYR A 87 -4.48 -6.08 -2.91
C TYR A 87 -4.93 -5.93 -4.36
N ALA A 88 -5.83 -6.80 -4.83
CA ALA A 88 -6.33 -6.76 -6.19
C ALA A 88 -6.97 -5.41 -6.55
N VAL A 89 -7.85 -4.88 -5.71
CA VAL A 89 -8.52 -3.59 -5.94
C VAL A 89 -7.51 -2.45 -6.11
N ARG A 90 -6.51 -2.37 -5.24
CA ARG A 90 -5.52 -1.28 -5.27
C ARG A 90 -4.54 -1.40 -6.43
N LEU A 91 -4.03 -2.61 -6.66
CA LEU A 91 -3.06 -2.87 -7.73
C LEU A 91 -3.71 -2.74 -9.11
N ARG A 92 -4.96 -3.18 -9.26
CA ARG A 92 -5.72 -3.01 -10.50
C ARG A 92 -5.93 -1.54 -10.82
N ALA A 93 -6.41 -0.75 -9.87
CA ALA A 93 -6.60 0.69 -10.08
C ALA A 93 -5.29 1.38 -10.49
N CYS A 94 -4.16 1.02 -9.87
CA CYS A 94 -2.85 1.54 -10.24
C CYS A 94 -2.44 1.12 -11.66
N ALA A 95 -2.62 -0.15 -12.02
CA ALA A 95 -2.26 -0.67 -13.34
C ALA A 95 -3.14 -0.07 -14.46
N GLU A 96 -4.44 0.06 -14.21
CA GLU A 96 -5.39 0.68 -15.17
C GLU A 96 -5.03 2.15 -15.40
N TYR A 97 -4.76 2.89 -14.33
CA TYR A 97 -4.27 4.28 -14.45
C TYR A 97 -2.95 4.35 -15.21
N ALA A 98 -2.01 3.44 -14.92
CA ALA A 98 -0.73 3.38 -15.62
C ALA A 98 -0.92 3.16 -17.13
N LYS A 99 -1.83 2.25 -17.51
CA LYS A 99 -2.16 2.00 -18.92
C LYS A 99 -2.75 3.22 -19.60
N GLU A 100 -3.74 3.84 -18.97
CA GLU A 100 -4.47 4.98 -19.52
C GLU A 100 -3.55 6.20 -19.74
N HIS A 101 -2.55 6.38 -18.88
CA HIS A 101 -1.67 7.56 -18.89
C HIS A 101 -0.26 7.27 -19.43
N GLY A 102 -0.06 6.11 -20.06
CA GLY A 102 1.17 5.80 -20.78
C GLY A 102 2.40 5.58 -19.91
N TYR A 103 2.23 5.00 -18.73
CA TYR A 103 3.36 4.50 -17.94
C TYR A 103 3.85 3.16 -18.48
N ASP A 104 5.17 2.95 -18.40
CA ASP A 104 5.79 1.72 -18.91
C ASP A 104 5.54 0.52 -17.97
N ALA A 105 5.36 0.79 -16.68
CA ALA A 105 5.14 -0.23 -15.66
C ALA A 105 4.46 0.36 -14.42
N PHE A 106 3.96 -0.51 -13.54
CA PHE A 106 3.50 -0.12 -12.19
C PHE A 106 4.20 -0.94 -11.11
N SER A 107 4.24 -0.40 -9.88
CA SER A 107 4.76 -1.08 -8.69
C SER A 107 3.99 -0.67 -7.44
N THR A 108 4.40 -1.16 -6.26
CA THR A 108 3.73 -0.84 -5.01
C THR A 108 4.67 -0.76 -3.81
N THR A 109 4.45 0.23 -2.95
CA THR A 109 5.14 0.33 -1.66
C THR A 109 4.70 -0.72 -0.63
N LEU A 110 3.69 -1.54 -0.94
CA LEU A 110 3.31 -2.68 -0.09
C LEU A 110 4.45 -3.70 0.07
N LEU A 111 5.36 -3.77 -0.90
CA LEU A 111 6.50 -4.68 -0.91
C LEU A 111 7.58 -4.34 0.14
N VAL A 112 7.49 -3.18 0.82
CA VAL A 112 8.46 -2.78 1.86
C VAL A 112 8.15 -3.40 3.22
N SER A 113 6.89 -3.72 3.49
CA SER A 113 6.47 -4.12 4.83
C SER A 113 6.67 -5.62 5.08
N PRO A 114 7.42 -6.00 6.13
CA PRO A 114 7.55 -7.40 6.52
C PRO A 114 6.26 -7.99 7.11
N TYR A 115 5.26 -7.15 7.42
CA TYR A 115 3.97 -7.57 7.96
C TYR A 115 2.91 -7.83 6.89
N GLN A 116 3.23 -7.52 5.63
CA GLN A 116 2.35 -7.81 4.50
C GLN A 116 2.60 -9.22 3.96
N ARG A 117 1.60 -9.78 3.28
CA ARG A 117 1.70 -11.10 2.64
C ARG A 117 2.43 -10.96 1.31
N HIS A 118 3.76 -10.87 1.36
CA HIS A 118 4.63 -10.48 0.25
C HIS A 118 4.40 -11.30 -1.03
N GLU A 119 4.44 -12.63 -0.92
CA GLU A 119 4.21 -13.54 -2.06
C GLU A 119 2.81 -13.38 -2.67
N LEU A 120 1.81 -13.15 -1.81
CA LEU A 120 0.44 -12.90 -2.28
C LEU A 120 0.33 -11.57 -3.05
N ILE A 121 1.03 -10.52 -2.59
CA ILE A 121 1.08 -9.23 -3.29
C ILE A 121 1.72 -9.43 -4.67
N GLN A 122 2.84 -10.13 -4.75
CA GLN A 122 3.54 -10.41 -6.00
C GLN A 122 2.63 -11.19 -6.96
N THR A 123 2.06 -12.30 -6.51
CA THR A 123 1.15 -13.12 -7.33
C THR A 123 -0.02 -12.30 -7.91
N ILE A 124 -0.64 -11.47 -7.07
CA ILE A 124 -1.78 -10.64 -7.51
C ILE A 124 -1.32 -9.55 -8.48
N ALA A 125 -0.17 -8.91 -8.21
CA ALA A 125 0.35 -7.89 -9.09
C ALA A 125 0.70 -8.43 -10.48
N GLU A 126 1.30 -9.63 -10.56
CA GLU A 126 1.60 -10.31 -11.80
C GLU A 126 0.32 -10.71 -12.56
N GLN A 127 -0.70 -11.18 -11.85
CA GLN A 127 -2.02 -11.46 -12.41
C GLN A 127 -2.66 -10.19 -13.01
N VAL A 128 -2.67 -9.10 -12.25
CA VAL A 128 -3.19 -7.81 -12.69
C VAL A 128 -2.41 -7.29 -13.90
N ALA A 129 -1.08 -7.43 -13.90
CA ALA A 129 -0.23 -7.04 -15.02
C ALA A 129 -0.62 -7.74 -16.32
N GLN A 130 -0.89 -9.04 -16.27
CA GLN A 130 -1.34 -9.82 -17.42
C GLN A 130 -2.74 -9.39 -17.88
N GLU A 131 -3.69 -9.21 -16.95
CA GLU A 131 -5.07 -8.85 -17.27
C GLU A 131 -5.20 -7.43 -17.84
N VAL A 132 -4.46 -6.48 -17.29
CA VAL A 132 -4.48 -5.07 -17.71
C VAL A 132 -3.56 -4.82 -18.91
N GLY A 133 -2.50 -5.60 -19.05
CA GLY A 133 -1.50 -5.45 -20.11
C GLY A 133 -0.49 -4.34 -19.83
N VAL A 134 -0.10 -4.15 -18.55
CA VAL A 134 0.98 -3.26 -18.12
C VAL A 134 1.93 -4.04 -17.24
N PRO A 135 3.25 -4.02 -17.49
CA PRO A 135 4.22 -4.76 -16.70
C PRO A 135 4.22 -4.39 -15.21
N PHE A 136 4.35 -5.38 -14.34
CA PHE A 136 4.61 -5.16 -12.94
C PHE A 136 6.13 -5.08 -12.69
N TYR A 137 6.59 -3.95 -12.16
CA TYR A 137 7.97 -3.80 -11.72
C TYR A 137 8.08 -4.34 -10.29
N TYR A 138 8.62 -5.55 -10.18
CA TYR A 138 8.87 -6.19 -8.88
C TYR A 138 10.25 -5.84 -8.35
N GLN A 139 10.27 -5.40 -7.08
CA GLN A 139 11.48 -5.29 -6.27
C GLN A 139 11.14 -5.61 -4.82
N ASP A 140 11.96 -6.42 -4.16
CA ASP A 140 11.84 -6.65 -2.72
C ASP A 140 12.41 -5.45 -1.95
N PHE A 141 11.52 -4.62 -1.43
CA PHE A 141 11.90 -3.47 -0.63
C PHE A 141 12.01 -3.76 0.87
N ARG A 142 11.76 -5.00 1.33
CA ARG A 142 11.81 -5.35 2.77
C ARG A 142 13.15 -5.06 3.44
N PRO A 143 14.32 -5.20 2.79
CA PRO A 143 15.60 -4.81 3.38
C PRO A 143 15.67 -3.34 3.79
N LEU A 144 14.89 -2.47 3.17
CA LEU A 144 14.87 -1.02 3.44
C LEU A 144 13.91 -0.64 4.58
N TYR A 145 13.14 -1.58 5.12
CA TYR A 145 12.09 -1.30 6.10
C TYR A 145 12.62 -0.65 7.38
N GLN A 146 13.75 -1.13 7.91
CA GLN A 146 14.31 -0.64 9.16
C GLN A 146 14.82 0.80 9.02
N GLU A 147 15.56 1.09 7.96
CA GLU A 147 16.06 2.43 7.66
C GLU A 147 14.92 3.42 7.40
N ALA A 148 13.95 3.06 6.56
CA ALA A 148 12.77 3.88 6.30
C ALA A 148 11.98 4.16 7.60
N THR A 149 11.92 3.19 8.51
CA THR A 149 11.30 3.37 9.82
C THR A 149 12.07 4.37 10.69
N ALA A 150 13.41 4.28 10.72
CA ALA A 150 14.24 5.21 11.45
C ALA A 150 14.09 6.66 10.93
N ILE A 151 14.06 6.83 9.62
CA ILE A 151 13.81 8.13 8.97
C ILE A 151 12.43 8.67 9.34
N ALA A 152 11.40 7.83 9.30
CA ALA A 152 10.04 8.23 9.65
C ALA A 152 9.93 8.70 11.12
N ILE A 153 10.65 8.06 12.03
CA ILE A 153 10.72 8.46 13.45
C ILE A 153 11.46 9.79 13.57
N ALA A 154 12.63 9.92 12.96
CA ALA A 154 13.46 11.12 13.04
C ALA A 154 12.76 12.37 12.47
N ARG A 155 11.90 12.18 11.46
CA ARG A 155 11.10 13.26 10.85
C ARG A 155 9.72 13.41 11.47
N GLU A 156 9.41 12.69 12.55
CA GLU A 156 8.13 12.73 13.28
C GLU A 156 6.91 12.46 12.39
N TYR A 157 7.06 11.67 11.32
CA TYR A 157 5.93 11.25 10.49
C TYR A 157 5.01 10.32 11.25
N TYR A 158 3.71 10.50 11.07
CA TYR A 158 2.74 9.58 11.64
C TYR A 158 2.94 8.15 11.11
N ARG A 159 3.09 7.21 12.04
CA ARG A 159 3.23 5.78 11.76
C ARG A 159 1.96 5.05 12.14
N GLN A 160 1.39 4.36 11.17
CA GLN A 160 0.15 3.62 11.37
C GLN A 160 0.32 2.44 12.33
N PRO A 161 -0.64 2.22 13.25
CA PRO A 161 -0.58 1.12 14.21
C PRO A 161 -1.07 -0.23 13.67
N TYR A 162 -1.76 -0.24 12.52
CA TYR A 162 -2.31 -1.45 11.87
C TYR A 162 -2.24 -1.34 10.34
N CYS A 163 -2.52 -2.44 9.62
CA CYS A 163 -2.42 -2.52 8.16
C CYS A 163 -3.25 -1.45 7.43
N GLY A 164 -4.48 -1.21 7.88
CA GLY A 164 -5.36 -0.15 7.34
C GLY A 164 -6.83 -0.49 7.44
N CYS A 165 -7.24 -1.72 7.11
CA CYS A 165 -8.65 -2.08 7.14
C CYS A 165 -9.17 -2.28 8.56
N ILE A 166 -10.46 -2.09 8.73
CA ILE A 166 -11.15 -2.25 10.02
C ILE A 166 -10.95 -3.66 10.62
N PHE A 167 -10.79 -4.69 9.78
CA PHE A 167 -10.51 -6.05 10.25
C PHE A 167 -9.11 -6.15 10.87
N SER A 168 -8.10 -5.50 10.30
CA SER A 168 -6.75 -5.50 10.86
C SER A 168 -6.66 -4.65 12.14
N GLU A 169 -7.49 -3.63 12.25
CA GLU A 169 -7.67 -2.85 13.48
C GLU A 169 -8.23 -3.75 14.58
N ARG A 170 -9.36 -4.41 14.33
CA ARG A 170 -9.96 -5.36 15.25
C ARG A 170 -8.97 -6.45 15.67
N ASP A 171 -8.32 -7.10 14.70
CA ASP A 171 -7.40 -8.21 14.97
C ASP A 171 -6.21 -7.79 15.85
N ARG A 172 -5.84 -6.48 15.82
CA ARG A 172 -4.79 -5.93 16.67
C ARG A 172 -5.24 -5.61 18.08
N TYR A 173 -6.44 -5.09 18.22
CA TYR A 173 -6.89 -4.53 19.52
C TYR A 173 -7.90 -5.41 20.24
N GLU A 174 -8.58 -6.33 19.55
CA GLU A 174 -9.47 -7.28 20.20
C GLU A 174 -8.66 -8.21 21.10
N LYS A 175 -8.99 -8.22 22.40
CA LYS A 175 -8.37 -9.13 23.35
C LYS A 175 -8.75 -10.57 22.99
N LYS A 176 -7.81 -11.36 22.51
CA LYS A 176 -8.03 -12.81 22.32
C LYS A 176 -8.44 -13.40 23.66
N LYS A 177 -9.67 -13.91 23.77
CA LYS A 177 -10.08 -14.72 24.91
C LYS A 177 -9.06 -15.86 25.05
N LYS A 178 -8.37 -15.95 26.20
CA LYS A 178 -7.53 -17.10 26.49
C LYS A 178 -8.42 -18.33 26.34
N LYS A 179 -8.04 -19.26 25.45
CA LYS A 179 -8.67 -20.59 25.44
C LYS A 179 -8.54 -21.15 26.86
N PRO A 180 -9.64 -21.66 27.47
CA PRO A 180 -9.50 -22.35 28.73
C PRO A 180 -8.50 -23.48 28.55
N ALA A 181 -7.54 -23.58 29.48
CA ALA A 181 -6.62 -24.71 29.51
C ALA A 181 -7.48 -25.98 29.53
N SER A 182 -7.30 -26.84 28.54
CA SER A 182 -7.91 -28.17 28.52
C SER A 182 -7.41 -28.92 29.75
N ALA A 183 -8.34 -29.24 30.66
CA ALA A 183 -8.11 -30.12 31.78
C ALA A 183 -7.85 -31.54 31.27
#